data_ea619dd40f5ea894580ff3a2a1950cd7
#
_entry.id   ea619dd40f5ea894580ff3a2a1950cd7
#
_cell.length_a   1.000
_cell.length_b   1.000
_cell.length_c   1.000
_cell.angle_alpha   90.00
_cell.angle_beta   90.00
_cell.angle_gamma   90.00
#
_symmetry.space_group_name_H-M   'P 1'
#
loop_
_entity.id
_entity.type
_entity.pdbx_description
1 polymer ?
#
loop_
_entity_poly.entity_id
_entity_poly.type
_entity_poly.pdbx_seq_one_letter_code
_entity_poly.pdbx_strand_id
1 'polypeptide(L)'
;GLAQKGGAVTSHIRLAPRPEDISAIRIGPGGADVLLGCDMLVSADSALLKLMSQSGHVVANTNEMPTGGFTRDTEERLPGAEMAARLRGVVDEGRATLIDTSRMAVRLLGDTIASNLLLLGVAWQKGLIPLSSDAVEQAITLNGIAVQQSINAFRWGRKWVVDADAVNREVTAAEDRSGLGAIQPLAALDDIIADRMARLT
;
A
#
# COMPACT_ATOMS: atom_id res chain seq x y z
N GLY A 1 1.26 -14.87 -17.71
CA GLY A 1 2.32 -15.18 -16.78
C GLY A 1 1.79 -16.09 -15.69
N LEU A 2 2.50 -17.16 -15.38
CA LEU A 2 2.18 -18.02 -14.22
C LEU A 2 2.42 -17.21 -12.95
N ALA A 3 1.37 -16.87 -12.22
CA ALA A 3 1.48 -16.31 -10.88
C ALA A 3 2.02 -17.40 -9.95
N GLN A 4 3.29 -17.33 -9.60
CA GLN A 4 3.82 -18.12 -8.50
C GLN A 4 3.29 -17.50 -7.19
N LYS A 5 2.70 -18.31 -6.31
CA LYS A 5 2.33 -17.86 -4.97
C LYS A 5 3.56 -17.30 -4.27
N GLY A 6 3.53 -16.02 -3.90
CA GLY A 6 4.63 -15.33 -3.23
C GLY A 6 5.65 -14.62 -4.14
N GLY A 7 5.40 -14.51 -5.45
CA GLY A 7 6.20 -13.71 -6.37
C GLY A 7 5.75 -12.24 -6.48
N ALA A 8 6.69 -11.37 -6.88
CA ALA A 8 6.39 -9.97 -7.18
C ALA A 8 5.39 -9.88 -8.35
N VAL A 9 4.35 -9.07 -8.19
CA VAL A 9 3.35 -8.82 -9.23
C VAL A 9 3.40 -7.35 -9.63
N THR A 10 3.54 -7.10 -10.94
CA THR A 10 3.47 -5.76 -11.51
C THR A 10 2.47 -5.72 -12.65
N SER A 11 1.69 -4.65 -12.74
CA SER A 11 0.74 -4.40 -13.80
C SER A 11 1.04 -3.09 -14.49
N HIS A 12 1.00 -3.08 -15.82
CA HIS A 12 1.11 -1.87 -16.62
C HIS A 12 -0.26 -1.44 -17.07
N ILE A 13 -0.69 -0.25 -16.69
CA ILE A 13 -1.97 0.33 -17.05
C ILE A 13 -1.69 1.58 -17.88
N ARG A 14 -2.29 1.68 -19.05
CA ARG A 14 -2.25 2.86 -19.90
C ARG A 14 -3.64 3.42 -20.07
N LEU A 15 -3.76 4.71 -19.85
CA LEU A 15 -5.00 5.45 -20.02
C LEU A 15 -4.76 6.52 -21.08
N ALA A 16 -5.62 6.60 -22.07
CA ALA A 16 -5.58 7.62 -23.12
C ALA A 16 -6.99 8.03 -23.51
N PRO A 17 -7.19 9.25 -24.02
CA PRO A 17 -8.50 9.70 -24.49
C PRO A 17 -9.06 8.87 -25.64
N ARG A 18 -8.17 8.28 -26.48
CA ARG A 18 -8.53 7.48 -27.65
C ARG A 18 -7.70 6.20 -27.70
N PRO A 19 -8.27 5.08 -28.15
CA PRO A 19 -7.56 3.79 -28.24
C PRO A 19 -6.29 3.84 -29.08
N GLU A 20 -6.27 4.60 -30.18
CA GLU A 20 -5.14 4.77 -31.09
C GLU A 20 -3.94 5.48 -30.46
N ASP A 21 -4.13 6.18 -29.34
CA ASP A 21 -3.06 6.83 -28.61
C ASP A 21 -2.28 5.82 -27.72
N ILE A 22 -2.77 4.58 -27.61
CA ILE A 22 -2.12 3.48 -26.90
C ILE A 22 -1.28 2.64 -27.87
N SER A 23 -0.04 3.02 -28.07
CA SER A 23 0.87 2.40 -29.06
C SER A 23 1.60 1.15 -28.57
N ALA A 24 1.60 0.86 -27.27
CA ALA A 24 2.33 -0.27 -26.69
C ALA A 24 1.63 -0.82 -25.44
N ILE A 25 1.73 -2.14 -25.25
CA ILE A 25 1.15 -2.85 -24.10
C ILE A 25 1.97 -2.59 -22.82
N ARG A 26 3.30 -2.48 -22.95
CA ARG A 26 4.19 -2.24 -21.83
C ARG A 26 4.69 -0.80 -21.80
N ILE A 27 4.89 -0.29 -20.59
CA ILE A 27 5.52 1.00 -20.34
C ILE A 27 7.03 0.78 -20.49
N GLY A 28 7.68 1.58 -21.32
CA GLY A 28 9.15 1.58 -21.48
C GLY A 28 9.85 2.41 -20.40
N PRO A 29 11.21 2.38 -20.38
CA PRO A 29 12.00 3.18 -19.45
C PRO A 29 11.64 4.67 -19.53
N GLY A 30 11.45 5.32 -18.38
CA GLY A 30 11.09 6.73 -18.30
C GLY A 30 9.66 7.07 -18.75
N GLY A 31 8.82 6.08 -19.06
CA GLY A 31 7.47 6.28 -19.62
C GLY A 31 6.34 6.14 -18.62
N ALA A 32 6.60 5.90 -17.34
CA ALA A 32 5.57 5.80 -16.31
C ALA A 32 5.35 7.14 -15.63
N ASP A 33 4.13 7.65 -15.69
CA ASP A 33 3.73 8.89 -15.04
C ASP A 33 3.39 8.68 -13.57
N VAL A 34 2.91 7.50 -13.21
CA VAL A 34 2.50 7.15 -11.83
C VAL A 34 2.93 5.73 -11.48
N LEU A 35 3.59 5.59 -10.32
CA LEU A 35 3.78 4.32 -9.64
C LEU A 35 2.81 4.23 -8.46
N LEU A 36 1.89 3.27 -8.50
CA LEU A 36 1.02 2.94 -7.38
C LEU A 36 1.56 1.68 -6.71
N GLY A 37 2.31 1.88 -5.63
CA GLY A 37 3.07 0.83 -4.95
C GLY A 37 2.31 0.22 -3.77
N CYS A 38 1.60 -0.88 -4.00
CA CYS A 38 0.85 -1.58 -2.95
C CYS A 38 1.77 -2.36 -1.98
N ASP A 39 2.96 -2.72 -2.43
CA ASP A 39 4.01 -3.41 -1.66
C ASP A 39 5.31 -2.64 -1.83
N MET A 40 5.97 -2.31 -0.71
CA MET A 40 7.15 -1.46 -0.71
C MET A 40 8.36 -2.14 -1.35
N LEU A 41 8.56 -3.43 -1.07
CA LEU A 41 9.68 -4.21 -1.60
C LEU A 41 9.60 -4.33 -3.13
N VAL A 42 8.42 -4.68 -3.64
CA VAL A 42 8.18 -4.75 -5.08
C VAL A 42 8.31 -3.38 -5.74
N SER A 43 7.80 -2.34 -5.09
CA SER A 43 7.83 -0.97 -5.62
C SER A 43 9.25 -0.40 -5.72
N ALA A 44 10.15 -0.78 -4.79
CA ALA A 44 11.53 -0.32 -4.77
C ALA A 44 12.47 -1.15 -5.68
N ASP A 45 11.93 -2.11 -6.43
CA ASP A 45 12.71 -2.90 -7.39
C ASP A 45 13.32 -2.01 -8.47
N SER A 46 14.61 -2.20 -8.74
CA SER A 46 15.39 -1.35 -9.66
C SER A 46 14.90 -1.42 -11.11
N ALA A 47 14.34 -2.55 -11.55
CA ALA A 47 13.80 -2.68 -12.89
C ALA A 47 12.48 -1.91 -13.03
N LEU A 48 11.67 -1.89 -11.97
CA LEU A 48 10.42 -1.11 -11.93
C LEU A 48 10.71 0.39 -11.87
N LEU A 49 11.65 0.81 -11.03
CA LEU A 49 12.03 2.22 -10.90
C LEU A 49 12.57 2.84 -12.19
N LYS A 50 13.26 2.05 -13.03
CA LYS A 50 13.70 2.50 -14.37
C LYS A 50 12.56 2.88 -15.32
N LEU A 51 11.35 2.42 -15.06
CA LEU A 51 10.19 2.78 -15.87
C LEU A 51 9.66 4.18 -15.56
N MET A 52 9.98 4.72 -14.38
CA MET A 52 9.46 6.01 -13.93
C MET A 52 10.02 7.16 -14.76
N SER A 53 9.12 8.08 -15.13
CA SER A 53 9.49 9.42 -15.55
C SER A 53 9.98 10.21 -14.34
N GLN A 54 11.00 11.03 -14.52
CA GLN A 54 11.52 11.91 -13.46
C GLN A 54 10.45 12.90 -12.98
N SER A 55 9.61 13.38 -13.90
CA SER A 55 8.43 14.22 -13.60
C SER A 55 7.20 13.43 -13.13
N GLY A 56 7.30 12.11 -13.02
CA GLY A 56 6.23 11.25 -12.55
C GLY A 56 5.96 11.37 -11.06
N HIS A 57 5.01 10.58 -10.58
CA HIS A 57 4.63 10.53 -9.17
C HIS A 57 4.73 9.11 -8.60
N VAL A 58 5.21 9.00 -7.38
CA VAL A 58 5.17 7.77 -6.60
C VAL A 58 4.15 7.91 -5.48
N VAL A 59 3.22 6.96 -5.38
CA VAL A 59 2.33 6.80 -4.22
C VAL A 59 2.48 5.37 -3.75
N ALA A 60 3.10 5.16 -2.59
CA ALA A 60 3.45 3.82 -2.13
C ALA A 60 3.09 3.57 -0.67
N ASN A 61 2.62 2.34 -0.41
CA ASN A 61 2.40 1.82 0.92
C ASN A 61 3.74 1.50 1.57
N THR A 62 3.96 2.01 2.78
CA THR A 62 5.21 1.80 3.53
C THR A 62 5.19 0.57 4.41
N ASN A 63 4.07 -0.17 4.44
CA ASN A 63 4.02 -1.42 5.20
C ASN A 63 4.97 -2.44 4.57
N GLU A 64 5.87 -2.96 5.40
CA GLU A 64 6.83 -4.00 5.02
C GLU A 64 6.21 -5.37 5.30
N MET A 65 5.76 -6.07 4.26
CA MET A 65 5.36 -7.46 4.38
C MET A 65 6.56 -8.38 4.11
N PRO A 66 6.94 -9.24 5.06
CA PRO A 66 8.00 -10.22 4.83
C PRO A 66 7.65 -11.12 3.63
N THR A 67 8.52 -11.17 2.64
CA THR A 67 8.38 -12.11 1.52
C THR A 67 8.87 -13.51 1.91
N GLY A 68 8.51 -14.55 1.14
CA GLY A 68 8.93 -15.92 1.40
C GLY A 68 10.45 -16.17 1.44
N GLY A 69 11.29 -15.19 1.05
CA GLY A 69 12.74 -15.20 1.24
C GLY A 69 13.15 -15.02 2.71
N PHE A 70 12.33 -14.30 3.48
CA PHE A 70 12.55 -14.02 4.90
C PHE A 70 12.51 -15.28 5.80
N THR A 71 11.90 -16.35 5.33
CA THR A 71 11.88 -17.64 6.06
C THR A 71 13.22 -18.39 6.00
N ARG A 72 14.17 -17.92 5.18
CA ARG A 72 15.50 -18.53 5.01
C ARG A 72 16.60 -17.79 5.75
N ASP A 73 16.41 -16.50 6.02
CA ASP A 73 17.38 -15.68 6.76
C ASP A 73 16.62 -14.67 7.65
N THR A 74 16.53 -15.00 8.94
CA THR A 74 15.82 -14.19 9.95
C THR A 74 16.62 -12.97 10.41
N GLU A 75 17.87 -12.80 9.97
CA GLU A 75 18.71 -11.65 10.30
C GLU A 75 18.67 -10.53 9.23
N GLU A 76 18.10 -10.81 8.06
CA GLU A 76 17.95 -9.81 7.00
C GLU A 76 16.86 -8.80 7.37
N ARG A 77 17.25 -7.69 7.99
CA ARG A 77 16.35 -6.55 8.22
C ARG A 77 15.95 -5.97 6.88
N LEU A 78 14.64 -5.89 6.61
CA LEU A 78 14.13 -5.18 5.45
C LEU A 78 14.62 -3.71 5.53
N PRO A 79 15.36 -3.22 4.53
CA PRO A 79 15.94 -1.87 4.56
C PRO A 79 14.88 -0.81 4.19
N GLY A 80 13.81 -0.70 5.00
CA GLY A 80 12.67 0.18 4.75
C GLY A 80 13.08 1.63 4.48
N ALA A 81 14.07 2.14 5.22
CA ALA A 81 14.59 3.48 5.00
C ALA A 81 15.32 3.62 3.65
N GLU A 82 16.04 2.57 3.21
CA GLU A 82 16.71 2.57 1.91
C GLU A 82 15.69 2.47 0.77
N MET A 83 14.69 1.61 0.89
CA MET A 83 13.59 1.50 -0.07
C MET A 83 12.83 2.82 -0.21
N ALA A 84 12.52 3.47 0.92
CA ALA A 84 11.89 4.78 0.92
C ALA A 84 12.77 5.85 0.23
N ALA A 85 14.08 5.81 0.45
CA ALA A 85 15.02 6.72 -0.22
C ALA A 85 15.06 6.47 -1.74
N ARG A 86 15.07 5.21 -2.19
CA ARG A 86 15.02 4.84 -3.61
C ARG A 86 13.73 5.35 -4.26
N LEU A 87 12.58 5.15 -3.62
CA LEU A 87 11.28 5.62 -4.11
C LEU A 87 11.19 7.15 -4.20
N ARG A 88 11.82 7.86 -3.27
CA ARG A 88 11.91 9.33 -3.35
C ARG A 88 12.88 9.81 -4.41
N GLY A 89 14.00 9.10 -4.58
CA GLY A 89 15.07 9.50 -5.49
C GLY A 89 14.78 9.28 -6.99
N VAL A 90 13.72 8.53 -7.33
CA VAL A 90 13.39 8.23 -8.73
C VAL A 90 12.54 9.29 -9.40
N VAL A 91 11.94 10.20 -8.64
CA VAL A 91 11.11 11.32 -9.10
C VAL A 91 11.60 12.64 -8.52
N ASP A 92 11.19 13.75 -9.11
CA ASP A 92 11.49 15.08 -8.59
C ASP A 92 10.99 15.26 -7.15
N GLU A 93 11.63 16.19 -6.42
CA GLU A 93 11.29 16.49 -5.03
C GLU A 93 9.79 16.80 -4.84
N GLY A 94 9.20 16.25 -3.78
CA GLY A 94 7.78 16.43 -3.46
C GLY A 94 6.81 15.54 -4.24
N ARG A 95 7.30 14.75 -5.21
CA ARG A 95 6.45 13.87 -6.03
C ARG A 95 6.31 12.44 -5.50
N ALA A 96 6.98 12.09 -4.42
CA ALA A 96 6.81 10.82 -3.74
C ALA A 96 5.93 10.98 -2.49
N THR A 97 4.85 10.21 -2.42
CA THR A 97 3.96 10.10 -1.26
C THR A 97 4.08 8.68 -0.69
N LEU A 98 4.69 8.57 0.47
CA LEU A 98 4.87 7.31 1.19
C LEU A 98 3.95 7.31 2.41
N ILE A 99 3.08 6.30 2.52
CA ILE A 99 2.02 6.25 3.53
C ILE A 99 1.74 4.81 3.96
N ASP A 100 1.60 4.54 5.25
CA ASP A 100 1.21 3.23 5.76
C ASP A 100 -0.31 3.03 5.63
N THR A 101 -0.74 2.63 4.43
CA THR A 101 -2.16 2.35 4.15
C THR A 101 -2.62 1.05 4.78
N SER A 102 -1.73 0.11 5.07
CA SER A 102 -2.09 -1.14 5.73
C SER A 102 -2.49 -0.90 7.19
N ARG A 103 -1.70 -0.12 7.93
CA ARG A 103 -2.05 0.31 9.28
C ARG A 103 -3.39 1.04 9.30
N MET A 104 -3.58 2.00 8.38
CA MET A 104 -4.83 2.74 8.27
C MET A 104 -6.02 1.83 7.98
N ALA A 105 -5.89 0.89 7.03
CA ALA A 105 -6.96 -0.02 6.67
C ALA A 105 -7.36 -0.92 7.85
N VAL A 106 -6.40 -1.49 8.57
CA VAL A 106 -6.67 -2.29 9.77
C VAL A 106 -7.40 -1.47 10.84
N ARG A 107 -6.95 -0.24 11.12
CA ARG A 107 -7.50 0.59 12.20
C ARG A 107 -8.86 1.19 11.88
N LEU A 108 -9.07 1.62 10.64
CA LEU A 108 -10.30 2.28 10.21
C LEU A 108 -11.37 1.31 9.68
N LEU A 109 -10.95 0.16 9.14
CA LEU A 109 -11.82 -0.75 8.40
C LEU A 109 -11.76 -2.21 8.90
N GLY A 110 -10.81 -2.52 9.78
CA GLY A 110 -10.68 -3.85 10.39
C GLY A 110 -9.91 -4.89 9.55
N ASP A 111 -9.46 -4.56 8.33
CA ASP A 111 -8.80 -5.49 7.42
C ASP A 111 -7.74 -4.80 6.55
N THR A 112 -6.65 -5.52 6.28
CA THR A 112 -5.58 -5.06 5.37
C THR A 112 -5.98 -5.09 3.90
N ILE A 113 -6.96 -5.89 3.50
CA ILE A 113 -7.41 -6.06 2.09
C ILE A 113 -7.79 -4.70 1.48
N ALA A 114 -8.33 -3.80 2.28
CA ALA A 114 -8.75 -2.48 1.84
C ALA A 114 -7.59 -1.48 1.60
N SER A 115 -6.34 -1.83 1.95
CA SER A 115 -5.18 -0.92 1.86
C SER A 115 -4.91 -0.41 0.43
N ASN A 116 -5.11 -1.27 -0.57
CA ASN A 116 -4.89 -0.91 -1.97
C ASN A 116 -5.90 0.13 -2.48
N LEU A 117 -7.17 0.02 -2.05
CA LEU A 117 -8.23 0.99 -2.38
C LEU A 117 -8.00 2.32 -1.67
N LEU A 118 -7.48 2.29 -0.45
CA LEU A 118 -7.07 3.48 0.29
C LEU A 118 -5.92 4.19 -0.45
N LEU A 119 -4.91 3.44 -0.88
CA LEU A 119 -3.80 3.96 -1.68
C LEU A 119 -4.28 4.57 -3.01
N LEU A 120 -5.22 3.90 -3.69
CA LEU A 120 -5.87 4.43 -4.89
C LEU A 120 -6.58 5.76 -4.60
N GLY A 121 -7.26 5.88 -3.46
CA GLY A 121 -7.91 7.11 -3.02
C GLY A 121 -6.93 8.27 -2.83
N VAL A 122 -5.76 7.99 -2.26
CA VAL A 122 -4.66 8.98 -2.15
C VAL A 122 -4.20 9.44 -3.53
N ALA A 123 -3.89 8.51 -4.44
CA ALA A 123 -3.45 8.82 -5.80
C ALA A 123 -4.51 9.62 -6.57
N TRP A 124 -5.78 9.22 -6.44
CA TRP A 124 -6.90 9.90 -7.10
C TRP A 124 -7.07 11.35 -6.60
N GLN A 125 -7.06 11.57 -5.29
CA GLN A 125 -7.25 12.91 -4.71
C GLN A 125 -6.08 13.85 -5.04
N LYS A 126 -4.89 13.31 -5.30
CA LYS A 126 -3.73 14.05 -5.81
C LYS A 126 -3.83 14.38 -7.30
N GLY A 127 -4.91 13.98 -7.98
CA GLY A 127 -5.12 14.24 -9.41
C GLY A 127 -4.30 13.33 -10.34
N LEU A 128 -3.80 12.21 -9.84
CA LEU A 128 -2.92 11.31 -10.60
C LEU A 128 -3.69 10.28 -11.44
N ILE A 129 -4.99 10.13 -11.18
CA ILE A 129 -5.85 9.16 -11.87
C ILE A 129 -6.90 9.93 -12.67
N PRO A 130 -6.89 9.90 -14.02
CA PRO A 130 -7.76 10.71 -14.88
C PRO A 130 -9.15 10.07 -15.05
N LEU A 131 -9.79 9.71 -13.94
CA LEU A 131 -11.14 9.13 -13.89
C LEU A 131 -11.98 9.93 -12.88
N SER A 132 -13.30 9.97 -13.08
CA SER A 132 -14.20 10.56 -12.10
C SER A 132 -14.32 9.66 -10.85
N SER A 133 -14.64 10.26 -9.69
CA SER A 133 -14.90 9.48 -8.47
C SER A 133 -16.03 8.48 -8.65
N ASP A 134 -17.07 8.88 -9.39
CA ASP A 134 -18.23 8.03 -9.64
C ASP A 134 -17.86 6.83 -10.49
N ALA A 135 -16.97 7.00 -11.49
CA ALA A 135 -16.48 5.88 -12.30
C ALA A 135 -15.68 4.88 -11.46
N VAL A 136 -14.85 5.37 -10.52
CA VAL A 136 -14.09 4.49 -9.61
C VAL A 136 -15.04 3.76 -8.66
N GLU A 137 -15.98 4.45 -8.01
CA GLU A 137 -16.95 3.83 -7.09
C GLU A 137 -17.90 2.86 -7.82
N GLN A 138 -18.26 3.16 -9.05
CA GLN A 138 -19.03 2.24 -9.90
C GLN A 138 -18.24 0.98 -10.25
N ALA A 139 -16.95 1.11 -10.59
CA ALA A 139 -16.09 -0.04 -10.85
C ALA A 139 -15.93 -0.93 -9.61
N ILE A 140 -15.78 -0.34 -8.42
CA ILE A 140 -15.77 -1.06 -7.14
C ILE A 140 -17.09 -1.82 -6.95
N THR A 141 -18.22 -1.19 -7.23
CA THR A 141 -19.54 -1.80 -7.12
C THR A 141 -19.70 -2.97 -8.07
N LEU A 142 -19.27 -2.83 -9.32
CA LEU A 142 -19.30 -3.89 -10.33
C LEU A 142 -18.41 -5.08 -9.99
N ASN A 143 -17.28 -4.84 -9.29
CA ASN A 143 -16.42 -5.92 -8.82
C ASN A 143 -17.10 -6.82 -7.76
N GLY A 144 -18.08 -6.29 -7.01
CA GLY A 144 -18.97 -7.07 -6.15
C GLY A 144 -18.35 -7.59 -4.82
N ILE A 145 -17.03 -7.37 -4.59
CA ILE A 145 -16.33 -7.90 -3.40
C ILE A 145 -16.18 -6.80 -2.36
N ALA A 146 -16.72 -7.01 -1.15
CA ALA A 146 -16.63 -6.08 -0.01
C ALA A 146 -16.90 -4.62 -0.42
N VAL A 147 -17.93 -4.39 -1.24
CA VAL A 147 -18.20 -3.12 -1.95
C VAL A 147 -18.16 -1.92 -1.03
N GLN A 148 -18.93 -1.95 0.07
CA GLN A 148 -19.01 -0.81 0.98
C GLN A 148 -17.68 -0.53 1.67
N GLN A 149 -16.95 -1.58 2.08
CA GLN A 149 -15.63 -1.44 2.70
C GLN A 149 -14.62 -0.86 1.70
N SER A 150 -14.65 -1.32 0.45
CA SER A 150 -13.80 -0.84 -0.64
C SER A 150 -14.06 0.64 -0.97
N ILE A 151 -15.32 1.05 -1.06
CA ILE A 151 -15.70 2.46 -1.26
C ILE A 151 -15.24 3.30 -0.06
N ASN A 152 -15.44 2.83 1.16
CA ASN A 152 -14.99 3.54 2.36
C ASN A 152 -13.47 3.69 2.37
N ALA A 153 -12.72 2.64 2.00
CA ALA A 153 -11.26 2.71 1.88
C ALA A 153 -10.82 3.78 0.88
N PHE A 154 -11.39 3.79 -0.32
CA PHE A 154 -11.12 4.81 -1.33
C PHE A 154 -11.40 6.22 -0.79
N ARG A 155 -12.53 6.42 -0.10
CA ARG A 155 -12.89 7.71 0.50
C ARG A 155 -11.97 8.12 1.64
N TRP A 156 -11.50 7.18 2.48
CA TRP A 156 -10.50 7.45 3.52
C TRP A 156 -9.16 7.90 2.93
N GLY A 157 -8.70 7.27 1.85
CA GLY A 157 -7.50 7.71 1.14
C GLY A 157 -7.62 9.13 0.60
N ARG A 158 -8.77 9.48 0.03
CA ARG A 158 -9.07 10.85 -0.41
C ARG A 158 -9.07 11.84 0.76
N LYS A 159 -9.71 11.48 1.87
CA LYS A 159 -9.77 12.32 3.08
C LYS A 159 -8.38 12.59 3.64
N TRP A 160 -7.50 11.59 3.63
CA TRP A 160 -6.12 11.74 4.11
C TRP A 160 -5.34 12.81 3.33
N VAL A 161 -5.54 12.94 2.04
CA VAL A 161 -4.88 13.99 1.23
C VAL A 161 -5.37 15.39 1.60
N VAL A 162 -6.63 15.52 1.99
CA VAL A 162 -7.26 16.80 2.35
C VAL A 162 -6.93 17.19 3.79
N ASP A 163 -6.94 16.23 4.72
CA ASP A 163 -6.70 16.44 6.15
C ASP A 163 -6.06 15.19 6.76
N ALA A 164 -4.74 15.09 6.56
CA ALA A 164 -3.95 13.97 7.09
C ALA A 164 -4.01 13.89 8.62
N ASP A 165 -4.00 15.04 9.30
CA ASP A 165 -3.99 15.10 10.76
C ASP A 165 -5.30 14.57 11.35
N ALA A 166 -6.44 14.91 10.76
CA ALA A 166 -7.73 14.37 11.20
C ALA A 166 -7.78 12.85 11.03
N VAL A 167 -7.32 12.33 9.88
CA VAL A 167 -7.30 10.88 9.63
C VAL A 167 -6.33 10.17 10.58
N ASN A 168 -5.14 10.72 10.81
CA ASN A 168 -4.16 10.14 11.73
C ASN A 168 -4.68 10.12 13.18
N ARG A 169 -5.40 11.14 13.62
CA ARG A 169 -6.09 11.13 14.93
C ARG A 169 -7.11 10.00 15.04
N GLU A 170 -7.90 9.75 14.01
CA GLU A 170 -8.87 8.63 13.99
C GLU A 170 -8.16 7.28 14.04
N VAL A 171 -7.04 7.12 13.32
CA VAL A 171 -6.22 5.89 13.34
C VAL A 171 -5.69 5.66 14.77
N THR A 172 -5.11 6.67 15.42
CA THR A 172 -4.60 6.57 16.78
C THR A 172 -5.71 6.28 17.79
N ALA A 173 -6.84 6.98 17.69
CA ALA A 173 -8.00 6.72 18.56
C ALA A 173 -8.57 5.29 18.39
N ALA A 174 -8.47 4.71 17.19
CA ALA A 174 -8.85 3.32 16.96
C ALA A 174 -7.83 2.34 17.56
N GLU A 175 -6.55 2.70 17.62
CA GLU A 175 -5.51 1.92 18.32
C GLU A 175 -5.77 1.86 19.82
N ASP A 176 -6.05 2.99 20.43
CA ASP A 176 -6.34 3.08 21.87
C ASP A 176 -7.58 2.24 22.23
N ARG A 177 -8.64 2.28 21.43
CA ARG A 177 -9.85 1.48 21.63
C ARG A 177 -9.63 -0.02 21.47
N SER A 178 -8.73 -0.43 20.62
CA SER A 178 -8.45 -1.86 20.35
C SER A 178 -7.54 -2.52 21.40
N GLY A 179 -6.96 -1.75 22.31
CA GLY A 179 -5.94 -2.24 23.24
C GLY A 179 -4.64 -2.71 22.57
N LEU A 180 -4.51 -2.49 21.26
CA LEU A 180 -3.36 -2.89 20.44
C LEU A 180 -2.31 -1.76 20.37
N GLY A 181 -2.42 -0.76 21.20
CA GLY A 181 -1.53 0.40 21.28
C GLY A 181 -0.10 0.12 21.78
N ALA A 182 0.13 -1.07 22.32
CA ALA A 182 1.46 -1.63 22.51
C ALA A 182 1.39 -3.10 22.13
N ILE A 183 2.13 -3.50 21.12
CA ILE A 183 2.59 -4.89 21.04
C ILE A 183 3.45 -5.05 22.28
N GLN A 184 2.87 -5.59 23.35
CA GLN A 184 3.70 -6.08 24.46
C GLN A 184 4.71 -7.04 23.82
N PRO A 185 6.02 -6.92 24.10
CA PRO A 185 6.97 -7.91 23.65
C PRO A 185 6.36 -9.27 24.01
N LEU A 186 6.31 -10.17 23.04
CA LEU A 186 5.83 -11.55 23.28
C LEU A 186 6.49 -12.00 24.58
N ALA A 187 5.66 -12.32 25.59
CA ALA A 187 6.16 -12.86 26.84
C ALA A 187 7.15 -13.97 26.49
N ALA A 188 8.28 -14.01 27.18
CA ALA A 188 9.29 -15.01 26.89
C ALA A 188 8.61 -16.39 26.84
N LEU A 189 9.07 -17.27 25.96
CA LEU A 189 8.45 -18.58 25.75
C LEU A 189 8.16 -19.29 27.08
N ASP A 190 9.05 -19.11 28.06
CA ASP A 190 8.93 -19.64 29.41
C ASP A 190 7.72 -19.08 30.18
N ASP A 191 7.38 -17.80 30.00
CA ASP A 191 6.20 -17.17 30.62
C ASP A 191 4.90 -17.70 30.01
N ILE A 192 4.90 -17.95 28.69
CA ILE A 192 3.76 -18.54 27.98
C ILE A 192 3.53 -20.00 28.43
N ILE A 193 4.62 -20.74 28.61
CA ILE A 193 4.58 -22.14 29.10
C ILE A 193 4.06 -22.15 30.53
N ALA A 194 4.56 -21.28 31.41
CA ALA A 194 4.14 -21.18 32.81
C ALA A 194 2.65 -20.83 32.94
N ASP A 195 2.14 -19.84 32.16
CA ASP A 195 0.72 -19.50 32.16
C ASP A 195 -0.17 -20.64 31.66
N ARG A 196 0.27 -21.36 30.62
CA ARG A 196 -0.45 -22.52 30.11
C ARG A 196 -0.48 -23.70 31.12
N MET A 197 0.63 -23.96 31.79
CA MET A 197 0.70 -25.01 32.82
C MET A 197 -0.19 -24.68 34.03
N ALA A 198 -0.24 -23.41 34.47
CA ALA A 198 -1.09 -22.96 35.55
C ALA A 198 -2.60 -23.07 35.25
N ARG A 199 -2.99 -23.10 34.00
CA ARG A 199 -4.41 -23.26 33.59
C ARG A 199 -4.84 -24.71 33.40
N LEU A 200 -3.92 -25.67 33.49
CA LEU A 200 -4.17 -27.12 33.36
C LEU A 200 -4.22 -27.84 34.69
N THR A 201 -3.93 -27.16 35.79
CA THR A 201 -4.09 -27.60 37.19
C THR A 201 -5.31 -26.96 37.82
#